data_2ce4971aa6d1cf730a90a81a9ddc366d
#
_entry.id   2ce4971aa6d1cf730a90a81a9ddc366d
#
_cell.length_a   1.000
_cell.length_b   1.000
_cell.length_c   1.000
_cell.angle_alpha   90.00
_cell.angle_beta   90.00
_cell.angle_gamma   90.00
#
_symmetry.space_group_name_H-M   'P 1'
#
loop_
_entity.id
_entity.type
_entity.pdbx_description
1 polymer ?
#
loop_
_entity_poly.entity_id
_entity_poly.type
_entity_poly.pdbx_seq_one_letter_code
_entity_poly.pdbx_strand_id
1 'polypeptide(L)' 'VKVFDITFDEEMEFKIVGSTEANSLVGKISNESPVGQALIGKKVGDTVSVETQAGEIKYKVLEISRSM' A
#
# COMPACT_ATOMS: atom_id res chain seq x y z
N VAL A 1 5.14 4.29 -2.21
CA VAL A 1 5.31 2.86 -2.46
C VAL A 1 4.52 2.47 -3.69
N LYS A 2 5.21 1.91 -4.67
CA LYS A 2 4.55 1.41 -5.87
C LYS A 2 4.31 -0.09 -5.71
N VAL A 3 3.07 -0.50 -5.92
CA VAL A 3 2.69 -1.90 -5.74
C VAL A 3 1.89 -2.39 -6.94
N PHE A 4 1.92 -3.69 -7.15
CA PHE A 4 1.08 -4.34 -8.15
C PHE A 4 0.00 -5.13 -7.43
N ASP A 5 -1.25 -4.82 -7.73
CA ASP A 5 -2.39 -5.54 -7.18
C ASP A 5 -2.54 -6.85 -7.95
N ILE A 6 -2.13 -7.94 -7.32
CA ILE A 6 -2.16 -9.27 -7.94
C ILE A 6 -3.61 -9.74 -8.11
N THR A 7 -4.47 -9.37 -7.19
CA THR A 7 -5.86 -9.82 -7.20
C THR A 7 -6.63 -9.24 -8.39
N PHE A 8 -6.42 -7.96 -8.67
CA PHE A 8 -7.12 -7.25 -9.74
C PHE A 8 -6.25 -6.98 -10.96
N ASP A 9 -4.99 -7.42 -10.94
CA ASP A 9 -4.04 -7.22 -12.05
C ASP A 9 -3.89 -5.73 -12.39
N GLU A 10 -3.60 -4.92 -11.38
CA GLU A 10 -3.56 -3.47 -11.50
C GLU A 10 -2.38 -2.89 -10.73
N GLU A 11 -1.68 -1.94 -11.34
CA GLU A 11 -0.57 -1.25 -10.69
C GLU A 11 -1.07 -0.02 -9.97
N MET A 12 -0.61 0.16 -8.74
CA MET A 12 -1.02 1.28 -7.91
C MET A 12 0.18 1.88 -7.19
N GLU A 13 0.08 3.16 -6.86
CA GLU A 13 1.07 3.84 -6.03
C GLU A 13 0.39 4.41 -4.81
N PHE A 14 0.96 4.14 -3.64
CA PHE A 14 0.47 4.67 -2.38
C PHE A 14 1.57 5.46 -1.70
N LYS A 15 1.20 6.57 -1.05
CA LYS A 15 2.08 7.29 -0.14
C LYS A 15 1.61 7.04 1.28
N ILE A 16 2.52 6.58 2.12
CA ILE A 16 2.20 6.35 3.52
C ILE A 16 2.53 7.63 4.29
N VAL A 17 1.53 8.19 4.92
CA VAL A 17 1.62 9.47 5.63
C VAL A 17 1.02 9.32 7.03
N GLY A 18 1.22 10.34 7.86
CA GLY A 18 0.54 10.39 9.15
C GLY A 18 -0.97 10.50 8.97
N SER A 19 -1.72 10.07 9.98
CA SER A 19 -3.19 10.01 9.88
C SER A 19 -3.83 11.37 9.59
N THR A 20 -3.19 12.47 9.99
CA THR A 20 -3.71 13.80 9.73
C THR A 20 -3.59 14.23 8.27
N GLU A 21 -2.71 13.58 7.52
CA GLU A 21 -2.48 13.90 6.11
C GLU A 21 -3.07 12.87 5.17
N ALA A 22 -3.65 11.81 5.70
CA ALA A 22 -4.16 10.73 4.90
C ALA A 22 -5.33 11.19 4.03
N ASN A 23 -5.27 10.87 2.73
CA ASN A 23 -6.33 11.17 1.79
C ASN A 23 -6.30 10.12 0.69
N SER A 24 -7.22 9.17 0.76
CA SER A 24 -7.26 8.05 -0.18
C SER A 24 -7.57 8.49 -1.61
N LEU A 25 -8.18 9.67 -1.79
CA LEU A 25 -8.50 10.17 -3.13
C LEU A 25 -7.26 10.54 -3.93
N VAL A 26 -6.15 10.83 -3.24
CA VAL A 26 -4.89 11.17 -3.90
C VAL A 26 -3.80 10.13 -3.60
N GLY A 27 -4.19 8.93 -3.18
CA GLY A 27 -3.26 7.85 -2.93
C GLY A 27 -2.45 7.97 -1.64
N LYS A 28 -2.81 8.92 -0.78
CA LYS A 28 -2.16 9.06 0.53
C LYS A 28 -2.92 8.24 1.55
N ILE A 29 -2.26 7.26 2.13
CA ILE A 29 -2.88 6.37 3.11
C ILE A 29 -2.19 6.54 4.45
N SER A 30 -2.97 6.37 5.51
CA SER A 30 -2.47 6.46 6.86
C SER A 30 -1.56 5.27 7.16
N ASN A 31 -0.48 5.53 7.93
CA ASN A 31 0.36 4.46 8.44
C ASN A 31 -0.40 3.55 9.42
N GLU A 32 -1.58 3.95 9.86
CA GLU A 32 -2.44 3.14 10.72
C GLU A 32 -3.47 2.32 9.93
N SER A 33 -3.61 2.58 8.62
CA SER A 33 -4.55 1.81 7.81
C SER A 33 -4.04 0.38 7.59
N PRO A 34 -4.93 -0.58 7.34
CA PRO A 34 -4.50 -1.96 7.08
C PRO A 34 -3.52 -2.07 5.92
N VAL A 35 -3.75 -1.33 4.83
CA VAL A 35 -2.83 -1.33 3.68
C VAL A 35 -1.50 -0.70 4.07
N GLY A 36 -1.54 0.45 4.76
CA GLY A 36 -0.31 1.11 5.20
C GLY A 36 0.52 0.23 6.10
N GLN A 37 -0.11 -0.40 7.09
CA GLN A 37 0.59 -1.28 8.01
C GLN A 37 1.18 -2.50 7.29
N ALA A 38 0.47 -3.03 6.32
CA ALA A 38 0.94 -4.17 5.56
C ALA A 38 2.17 -3.84 4.71
N LEU A 39 2.26 -2.59 4.23
CA LEU A 39 3.36 -2.16 3.38
C LEU A 39 4.58 -1.67 4.16
N ILE A 40 4.38 -1.21 5.40
CA ILE A 40 5.48 -0.74 6.24
C ILE A 40 6.42 -1.90 6.55
N GLY A 41 7.71 -1.68 6.37
CA GLY A 41 8.72 -2.68 6.65
C GLY A 41 8.92 -3.71 5.54
N LYS A 42 8.18 -3.58 4.45
CA LYS A 42 8.35 -4.48 3.30
C LYS A 42 9.42 -3.97 2.37
N LYS A 43 9.95 -4.87 1.57
CA LYS A 43 11.02 -4.58 0.60
C LYS A 43 10.50 -4.80 -0.80
N VAL A 44 11.22 -4.22 -1.77
CA VAL A 44 10.93 -4.47 -3.19
C VAL A 44 10.95 -5.97 -3.47
N GLY A 45 9.90 -6.45 -4.11
CA GLY A 45 9.75 -7.87 -4.43
C GLY A 45 8.93 -8.65 -3.40
N ASP A 46 8.66 -8.06 -2.24
CA ASP A 46 7.82 -8.73 -1.24
C ASP A 46 6.36 -8.73 -1.68
N THR A 47 5.67 -9.80 -1.31
CA THR A 47 4.22 -9.90 -1.52
C THR A 47 3.53 -9.77 -0.18
N VAL A 48 2.52 -8.92 -0.11
CA VAL A 48 1.74 -8.73 1.11
C VAL A 48 0.28 -9.04 0.83
N SER A 49 -0.42 -9.53 1.83
CA SER A 49 -1.86 -9.70 1.74
C SER A 49 -2.54 -8.75 2.71
N VAL A 50 -3.61 -8.14 2.24
CA VAL A 50 -4.40 -7.19 3.01
C VAL A 50 -5.84 -7.69 3.05
N GLU A 51 -6.38 -7.78 4.24
CA GLU A 51 -7.77 -8.17 4.41
C GLU A 51 -8.65 -6.93 4.33
N THR A 52 -9.60 -6.94 3.41
CA THR A 52 -10.52 -5.82 3.21
C THR A 52 -11.95 -6.33 3.29
N GLN A 53 -12.92 -5.42 3.27
CA GLN A 53 -14.33 -5.79 3.24
C GLN A 53 -14.70 -6.57 1.98
N ALA A 54 -13.94 -6.38 0.91
CA ALA A 54 -14.13 -7.12 -0.35
C ALA A 54 -13.40 -8.45 -0.37
N GLY A 55 -12.68 -8.79 0.71
CA GLY A 55 -11.90 -10.01 0.81
C GLY A 55 -10.41 -9.74 0.84
N GLU A 56 -9.62 -10.79 0.75
CA GLU A 56 -8.17 -10.68 0.77
C GLU A 56 -7.65 -10.19 -0.58
N ILE A 57 -6.82 -9.16 -0.53
CA ILE A 57 -6.17 -8.59 -1.72
C ILE A 57 -4.67 -8.74 -1.54
N LYS A 58 -3.99 -9.20 -2.57
CA LYS A 58 -2.54 -9.37 -2.55
C LYS A 58 -1.86 -8.29 -3.36
N TYR A 59 -0.83 -7.71 -2.79
CA TYR A 59 -0.01 -6.69 -3.44
C TYR A 59 1.43 -7.15 -3.49
N LYS A 60 2.09 -6.88 -4.60
CA LYS A 60 3.52 -7.08 -4.73
C LYS A 60 4.20 -5.72 -4.72
N VAL A 61 5.19 -5.55 -3.86
CA VAL A 61 5.93 -4.29 -3.77
C VAL A 61 6.86 -4.18 -4.98
N LEU A 62 6.63 -3.18 -5.82
CA LEU A 62 7.43 -2.95 -7.03
C LEU A 62 8.55 -1.96 -6.78
N GLU A 63 8.26 -0.90 -6.01
CA GLU A 63 9.23 0.14 -5.72
C GLU A 63 8.90 0.83 -4.42
N ILE A 64 9.92 1.14 -3.65
CA ILE A 64 9.77 1.89 -2.42
C ILE A 64 10.47 3.22 -2.61
N SER A 65 9.70 4.30 -2.52
CA SER A 65 10.21 5.65 -2.58
C SER A 65 10.02 6.30 -1.22
N ARG A 66 11.09 6.83 -0.68
CA ARG A 66 11.00 7.60 0.56
C ARG A 66 11.13 9.07 0.20
N SER A 67 10.06 9.82 0.43
CA SER A 67 10.18 11.26 0.34
C SER A 67 10.67 11.79 1.67
N MET A 68 11.68 12.58 1.58
CA MET A 68 12.28 13.23 2.73
C MET A 68 11.93 14.69 2.73
#